data_987a5fc785992b00acd747098b20303b
#
_entry.id   987a5fc785992b00acd747098b20303b
#
_cell.length_a   1.000
_cell.length_b   1.000
_cell.length_c   1.000
_cell.angle_alpha   90.00
_cell.angle_beta   90.00
_cell.angle_gamma   90.00
#
_symmetry.space_group_name_H-M   'P 1'
#
loop_
_entity.id
_entity.type
_entity.pdbx_description
1 polymer ?
#
loop_
_entity_poly.entity_id
_entity_poly.type
_entity_poly.pdbx_seq_one_letter_code
_entity_poly.pdbx_strand_id
1 'polypeptide(L)'
;MWRRIRRFRDLMKEQSDLAPIVNAYKEYKKCRQDIDDSLAMLEEENDEEMREMVKEELSASRKRLEELERELKILLLPKDPNDDKNVIVEIRAGAGGDEAALFAAEVYRMYVHYAESRGWKVETMEMEETGIGGMKSVNFMVTGQGAYSVLKYESGVHRVQRVPATESGGRIHTSTVTVAVMPEAEEVDIEINEKDIRIDVMRASGNGGQSDPLSHGDRDLFPDGKISAAEQGEGFRAAADQTL
;
A
#
# COMPACT_ATOMS: atom_id res chain seq x y z
N MET A 1 11.54 18.56 20.58
CA MET A 1 11.40 19.13 19.25
C MET A 1 10.65 18.18 18.30
N TRP A 2 11.07 16.92 18.16
CA TRP A 2 10.48 15.90 17.28
C TRP A 2 8.99 15.61 17.52
N ARG A 3 8.51 15.51 18.78
CA ARG A 3 7.10 15.30 19.13
C ARG A 3 6.18 16.40 18.58
N ARG A 4 6.64 17.66 18.55
CA ARG A 4 5.87 18.78 17.97
C ARG A 4 5.78 18.69 16.46
N ILE A 5 6.84 18.25 15.79
CA ILE A 5 6.87 18.09 14.33
C ILE A 5 5.96 16.95 13.90
N ARG A 6 6.01 15.79 14.59
CA ARG A 6 5.06 14.68 14.34
C ARG A 6 3.61 15.16 14.49
N ARG A 7 3.26 15.75 15.64
CA ARG A 7 1.90 16.24 15.87
C ARG A 7 1.45 17.26 14.83
N PHE A 8 2.34 18.13 14.37
CA PHE A 8 2.02 19.07 13.29
C PHE A 8 1.74 18.36 11.97
N ARG A 9 2.57 17.38 11.61
CA ARG A 9 2.36 16.56 10.40
C ARG A 9 1.03 15.81 10.48
N ASP A 10 0.71 15.20 11.62
CA ASP A 10 -0.52 14.46 11.82
C ASP A 10 -1.74 15.37 11.68
N LEU A 11 -1.72 16.55 12.28
CA LEU A 11 -2.78 17.55 12.15
C LEU A 11 -2.95 18.07 10.71
N MET A 12 -1.84 18.26 9.99
CA MET A 12 -1.89 18.67 8.59
C MET A 12 -2.48 17.57 7.69
N LYS A 13 -2.17 16.31 7.99
CA LYS A 13 -2.76 15.17 7.29
C LYS A 13 -4.26 15.09 7.58
N GLU A 14 -4.67 15.16 8.84
CA GLU A 14 -6.07 15.18 9.26
C GLU A 14 -6.85 16.34 8.59
N GLN A 15 -6.27 17.53 8.56
CA GLN A 15 -6.86 18.67 7.85
C GLN A 15 -7.03 18.40 6.36
N SER A 16 -6.02 17.83 5.70
CA SER A 16 -6.06 17.47 4.28
C SER A 16 -7.16 16.45 3.99
N ASP A 17 -7.32 15.45 4.86
CA ASP A 17 -8.33 14.41 4.73
C ASP A 17 -9.75 14.93 4.96
N LEU A 18 -9.92 15.86 5.90
CA LEU A 18 -11.22 16.44 6.22
C LEU A 18 -11.65 17.56 5.27
N ALA A 19 -10.70 18.25 4.63
CA ALA A 19 -11.00 19.41 3.78
C ALA A 19 -11.99 19.10 2.65
N PRO A 20 -11.90 18.00 1.90
CA PRO A 20 -12.89 17.66 0.86
C PRO A 20 -14.28 17.47 1.43
N ILE A 21 -14.41 16.78 2.57
CA ILE A 21 -15.69 16.52 3.24
C ILE A 21 -16.32 17.83 3.69
N VAL A 22 -15.53 18.69 4.34
CA VAL A 22 -15.99 19.99 4.83
C VAL A 22 -16.44 20.90 3.68
N ASN A 23 -15.71 20.90 2.58
CA ASN A 23 -16.04 21.72 1.40
C ASN A 23 -17.33 21.22 0.74
N ALA A 24 -17.46 19.93 0.48
CA ALA A 24 -18.68 19.35 -0.07
C ALA A 24 -19.88 19.57 0.85
N TYR A 25 -19.71 19.48 2.17
CA TYR A 25 -20.78 19.76 3.12
C TYR A 25 -21.18 21.24 3.18
N LYS A 26 -20.23 22.17 3.05
CA LYS A 26 -20.53 23.60 2.94
C LYS A 26 -21.33 23.90 1.69
N GLU A 27 -20.94 23.31 0.55
CA GLU A 27 -21.66 23.45 -0.70
C GLU A 27 -23.07 22.85 -0.63
N TYR A 28 -23.22 21.67 -0.01
CA TYR A 28 -24.51 21.03 0.28
C TYR A 28 -25.44 21.94 1.09
N LYS A 29 -24.91 22.54 2.17
CA LYS A 29 -25.69 23.48 3.00
C LYS A 29 -26.13 24.72 2.21
N LYS A 30 -25.22 25.27 1.38
CA LYS A 30 -25.54 26.42 0.55
C LYS A 30 -26.62 26.06 -0.47
N CYS A 31 -26.44 24.95 -1.18
CA CYS A 31 -27.41 24.51 -2.19
C CYS A 31 -28.80 24.24 -1.59
N ARG A 32 -28.86 23.71 -0.36
CA ARG A 32 -30.11 23.54 0.38
C ARG A 32 -30.76 24.88 0.72
N GLN A 33 -29.98 25.86 1.17
CA GLN A 33 -30.48 27.21 1.45
C GLN A 33 -30.99 27.86 0.16
N ASP A 34 -30.25 27.77 -0.93
CA ASP A 34 -30.66 28.31 -2.24
C ASP A 34 -31.99 27.71 -2.71
N ILE A 35 -32.25 26.43 -2.43
CA ILE A 35 -33.55 25.79 -2.69
C ILE A 35 -34.68 26.37 -1.82
N ASP A 36 -34.43 26.52 -0.53
CA ASP A 36 -35.42 27.08 0.39
C ASP A 36 -35.74 28.54 0.01
N ASP A 37 -34.74 29.35 -0.31
CA ASP A 37 -34.89 30.75 -0.76
C ASP A 37 -35.62 30.82 -2.12
N SER A 38 -35.32 29.94 -3.08
CA SER A 38 -36.00 29.88 -4.37
C SER A 38 -37.49 29.48 -4.20
N LEU A 39 -37.81 28.60 -3.27
CA LEU A 39 -39.19 28.25 -2.97
C LEU A 39 -39.97 29.41 -2.36
N ALA A 40 -39.38 30.15 -1.41
CA ALA A 40 -39.97 31.34 -0.83
C ALA A 40 -40.20 32.43 -1.89
N MET A 41 -39.22 32.66 -2.79
CA MET A 41 -39.38 33.59 -3.91
C MET A 41 -40.55 33.19 -4.82
N LEU A 42 -40.74 31.93 -5.13
CA LEU A 42 -41.83 31.43 -5.97
C LEU A 42 -43.22 31.70 -5.34
N GLU A 43 -43.32 31.81 -4.03
CA GLU A 43 -44.57 32.10 -3.33
C GLU A 43 -44.89 33.59 -3.36
N GLU A 44 -43.87 34.46 -3.34
CA GLU A 44 -44.04 35.93 -3.26
C GLU A 44 -44.08 36.61 -4.64
N GLU A 45 -43.40 36.03 -5.63
CA GLU A 45 -43.24 36.62 -6.96
C GLU A 45 -44.44 36.38 -7.88
N ASN A 46 -44.94 37.47 -8.52
CA ASN A 46 -46.09 37.45 -9.41
C ASN A 46 -45.69 37.60 -10.89
N ASP A 47 -44.43 37.97 -11.20
CA ASP A 47 -43.93 38.09 -12.56
C ASP A 47 -43.62 36.71 -13.15
N GLU A 48 -44.20 36.38 -14.30
CA GLU A 48 -44.13 35.07 -14.92
C GLU A 48 -42.71 34.76 -15.45
N GLU A 49 -41.99 35.79 -15.98
CA GLU A 49 -40.61 35.63 -16.44
C GLU A 49 -39.66 35.35 -15.28
N MET A 50 -39.81 36.06 -14.18
CA MET A 50 -39.04 35.84 -12.95
C MET A 50 -39.32 34.46 -12.36
N ARG A 51 -40.56 34.03 -12.36
CA ARG A 51 -40.97 32.70 -11.86
C ARG A 51 -40.35 31.57 -12.70
N GLU A 52 -40.24 31.75 -14.01
CA GLU A 52 -39.56 30.72 -14.86
C GLU A 52 -38.07 30.64 -14.55
N MET A 53 -37.38 31.76 -14.42
CA MET A 53 -35.97 31.78 -14.03
C MET A 53 -35.71 31.09 -12.69
N VAL A 54 -36.55 31.40 -11.67
CA VAL A 54 -36.44 30.78 -10.34
C VAL A 54 -36.71 29.27 -10.42
N LYS A 55 -37.62 28.79 -11.26
CA LYS A 55 -37.89 27.35 -11.46
C LYS A 55 -36.68 26.65 -12.10
N GLU A 56 -36.02 27.29 -13.07
CA GLU A 56 -34.80 26.74 -13.67
C GLU A 56 -33.67 26.63 -12.64
N GLU A 57 -33.46 27.68 -11.86
CA GLU A 57 -32.48 27.70 -10.77
C GLU A 57 -32.78 26.64 -9.70
N LEU A 58 -34.04 26.51 -9.30
CA LEU A 58 -34.51 25.46 -8.38
C LEU A 58 -34.23 24.07 -8.92
N SER A 59 -34.47 23.85 -10.23
CA SER A 59 -34.20 22.57 -10.89
C SER A 59 -32.70 22.23 -10.90
N ALA A 60 -31.86 23.23 -11.20
CA ALA A 60 -30.40 23.08 -11.20
C ALA A 60 -29.88 22.78 -9.77
N SER A 61 -30.35 23.53 -8.77
CA SER A 61 -29.99 23.36 -7.37
C SER A 61 -30.39 21.98 -6.83
N ARG A 62 -31.56 21.47 -7.19
CA ARG A 62 -31.98 20.12 -6.80
C ARG A 62 -31.08 19.02 -7.39
N LYS A 63 -30.71 19.13 -8.67
CA LYS A 63 -29.77 18.18 -9.29
C LYS A 63 -28.42 18.21 -8.59
N ARG A 64 -27.92 19.42 -8.33
CA ARG A 64 -26.63 19.60 -7.62
C ARG A 64 -26.67 19.03 -6.22
N LEU A 65 -27.78 19.19 -5.52
CA LEU A 65 -27.98 18.61 -4.19
C LEU A 65 -27.88 17.06 -4.21
N GLU A 66 -28.52 16.42 -5.18
CA GLU A 66 -28.44 14.96 -5.33
C GLU A 66 -27.01 14.49 -5.64
N GLU A 67 -26.26 15.24 -6.47
CA GLU A 67 -24.87 14.95 -6.76
C GLU A 67 -24.00 15.05 -5.50
N LEU A 68 -24.18 16.13 -4.73
CA LEU A 68 -23.46 16.37 -3.48
C LEU A 68 -23.80 15.32 -2.41
N GLU A 69 -25.03 14.84 -2.35
CA GLU A 69 -25.39 13.74 -1.45
C GLU A 69 -24.67 12.44 -1.80
N ARG A 70 -24.51 12.14 -3.09
CA ARG A 70 -23.75 10.96 -3.54
C ARG A 70 -22.27 11.13 -3.25
N GLU A 71 -21.72 12.31 -3.53
CA GLU A 71 -20.33 12.64 -3.26
C GLU A 71 -20.01 12.54 -1.75
N LEU A 72 -20.85 13.13 -0.90
CA LEU A 72 -20.71 13.05 0.55
C LEU A 72 -20.76 11.61 1.07
N LYS A 73 -21.65 10.76 0.53
CA LYS A 73 -21.71 9.34 0.88
C LYS A 73 -20.39 8.64 0.58
N ILE A 74 -19.76 8.94 -0.55
CA ILE A 74 -18.46 8.37 -0.93
C ILE A 74 -17.34 8.89 -0.04
N LEU A 75 -17.31 10.22 0.20
CA LEU A 75 -16.28 10.86 1.03
C LEU A 75 -16.33 10.42 2.51
N LEU A 76 -17.50 10.02 3.00
CA LEU A 76 -17.70 9.54 4.37
C LEU A 76 -17.42 8.03 4.55
N LEU A 77 -17.11 7.31 3.47
CA LEU A 77 -16.70 5.91 3.61
C LEU A 77 -15.39 5.84 4.41
N PRO A 78 -15.28 4.86 5.33
CA PRO A 78 -14.06 4.68 6.09
C PRO A 78 -12.89 4.38 5.13
N LYS A 79 -11.84 5.20 5.21
CA LYS A 79 -10.60 5.00 4.46
C LYS A 79 -9.70 4.07 5.24
N ASP A 80 -9.01 3.17 4.54
CA ASP A 80 -7.94 2.37 5.10
C ASP A 80 -6.75 3.30 5.44
N PRO A 81 -6.23 3.31 6.68
CA PRO A 81 -5.12 4.16 7.07
C PRO A 81 -3.85 3.91 6.25
N ASN A 82 -3.75 2.75 5.59
CA ASN A 82 -2.63 2.39 4.75
C ASN A 82 -2.77 2.85 3.29
N ASP A 83 -3.95 3.31 2.86
CA ASP A 83 -4.21 3.67 1.45
C ASP A 83 -3.25 4.72 0.88
N ASP A 84 -2.72 5.60 1.72
CA ASP A 84 -1.77 6.64 1.31
C ASP A 84 -0.30 6.19 1.36
N LYS A 85 -0.03 4.96 1.85
CA LYS A 85 1.33 4.45 1.99
C LYS A 85 1.91 4.01 0.65
N ASN A 86 3.24 4.01 0.58
CA ASN A 86 3.97 3.33 -0.48
C ASN A 86 3.77 1.83 -0.36
N VAL A 87 4.11 1.11 -1.40
CA VAL A 87 3.85 -0.32 -1.53
C VAL A 87 5.14 -1.07 -1.76
N ILE A 88 5.32 -2.16 -1.02
CA ILE A 88 6.33 -3.18 -1.32
C ILE A 88 5.60 -4.32 -2.01
N VAL A 89 6.06 -4.66 -3.21
CA VAL A 89 5.52 -5.79 -3.99
C VAL A 89 6.59 -6.85 -4.11
N GLU A 90 6.22 -8.05 -3.71
CA GLU A 90 7.05 -9.23 -3.86
C GLU A 90 6.41 -10.17 -4.88
N ILE A 91 7.17 -10.59 -5.88
CA ILE A 91 6.76 -11.55 -6.90
C ILE A 91 7.67 -12.77 -6.81
N ARG A 92 7.08 -13.95 -6.68
CA ARG A 92 7.80 -15.23 -6.66
C ARG A 92 7.26 -16.16 -7.72
N ALA A 93 8.17 -16.76 -8.51
CA ALA A 93 7.82 -17.84 -9.41
C ALA A 93 7.32 -19.04 -8.60
N GLY A 94 6.17 -19.59 -9.00
CA GLY A 94 5.54 -20.75 -8.38
C GLY A 94 5.72 -22.02 -9.20
N ALA A 95 4.67 -22.80 -9.36
CA ALA A 95 4.70 -24.00 -10.17
C ALA A 95 4.85 -23.68 -11.67
N GLY A 96 5.73 -24.41 -12.37
CA GLY A 96 5.95 -24.23 -13.82
C GLY A 96 7.43 -24.14 -14.23
N GLY A 97 8.36 -24.22 -13.26
CA GLY A 97 9.81 -24.17 -13.54
C GLY A 97 10.23 -22.90 -14.28
N ASP A 98 10.99 -23.04 -15.35
CA ASP A 98 11.50 -21.92 -16.15
C ASP A 98 10.42 -21.02 -16.72
N GLU A 99 9.30 -21.59 -17.11
CA GLU A 99 8.14 -20.81 -17.61
C GLU A 99 7.49 -19.94 -16.53
N ALA A 100 7.45 -20.43 -15.27
CA ALA A 100 6.98 -19.61 -14.16
C ALA A 100 7.93 -18.43 -13.90
N ALA A 101 9.24 -18.62 -14.05
CA ALA A 101 10.22 -17.54 -13.92
C ALA A 101 10.09 -16.50 -15.06
N LEU A 102 9.85 -16.93 -16.30
CA LEU A 102 9.55 -16.03 -17.42
C LEU A 102 8.25 -15.27 -17.20
N PHE A 103 7.23 -15.94 -16.69
CA PHE A 103 5.96 -15.30 -16.36
C PHE A 103 6.09 -14.29 -15.22
N ALA A 104 6.91 -14.57 -14.20
CA ALA A 104 7.21 -13.61 -13.13
C ALA A 104 7.85 -12.33 -13.67
N ALA A 105 8.77 -12.45 -14.64
CA ALA A 105 9.36 -11.30 -15.31
C ALA A 105 8.34 -10.48 -16.12
N GLU A 106 7.36 -11.14 -16.73
CA GLU A 106 6.26 -10.45 -17.44
C GLU A 106 5.35 -9.72 -16.49
N VAL A 107 4.95 -10.36 -15.37
CA VAL A 107 4.12 -9.74 -14.32
C VAL A 107 4.82 -8.54 -13.69
N TYR A 108 6.13 -8.65 -13.42
CA TYR A 108 6.93 -7.51 -12.96
C TYR A 108 6.88 -6.34 -13.94
N ARG A 109 7.15 -6.58 -15.24
CA ARG A 109 7.07 -5.53 -16.27
C ARG A 109 5.68 -4.91 -16.36
N MET A 110 4.63 -5.71 -16.23
CA MET A 110 3.25 -5.22 -16.21
C MET A 110 3.04 -4.19 -15.08
N TYR A 111 3.48 -4.51 -13.84
CA TYR A 111 3.36 -3.58 -12.73
C TYR A 111 4.23 -2.33 -12.89
N VAL A 112 5.44 -2.45 -13.43
CA VAL A 112 6.30 -1.30 -13.73
C VAL A 112 5.62 -0.35 -14.70
N HIS A 113 5.11 -0.85 -15.83
CA HIS A 113 4.40 -0.02 -16.81
C HIS A 113 3.11 0.59 -16.26
N TYR A 114 2.38 -0.16 -15.44
CA TYR A 114 1.21 0.38 -14.77
C TYR A 114 1.57 1.53 -13.83
N ALA A 115 2.59 1.35 -13.00
CA ALA A 115 3.09 2.37 -12.08
C ALA A 115 3.55 3.63 -12.84
N GLU A 116 4.31 3.46 -13.92
CA GLU A 116 4.74 4.56 -14.80
C GLU A 116 3.54 5.31 -15.39
N SER A 117 2.51 4.62 -15.84
CA SER A 117 1.29 5.23 -16.38
C SER A 117 0.52 6.07 -15.36
N ARG A 118 0.71 5.76 -14.06
CA ARG A 118 0.15 6.52 -12.94
C ARG A 118 1.07 7.64 -12.43
N GLY A 119 2.29 7.75 -12.99
CA GLY A 119 3.31 8.68 -12.51
C GLY A 119 3.94 8.26 -11.17
N TRP A 120 3.84 6.99 -10.81
CA TRP A 120 4.48 6.44 -9.63
C TRP A 120 5.91 6.04 -9.93
N LYS A 121 6.79 6.14 -8.93
CA LYS A 121 8.18 5.72 -9.03
C LYS A 121 8.29 4.25 -8.61
N VAL A 122 9.03 3.46 -9.39
CA VAL A 122 9.36 2.07 -9.06
C VAL A 122 10.84 1.98 -8.73
N GLU A 123 11.17 1.30 -7.64
CA GLU A 123 12.54 1.05 -7.21
C GLU A 123 12.69 -0.42 -6.87
N THR A 124 13.55 -1.12 -7.62
CA THR A 124 13.83 -2.54 -7.37
C THR A 124 14.78 -2.66 -6.19
N MET A 125 14.36 -3.41 -5.16
CA MET A 125 15.13 -3.65 -3.95
C MET A 125 16.01 -4.88 -4.08
N GLU A 126 15.42 -5.98 -4.58
CA GLU A 126 16.08 -7.25 -4.74
C GLU A 126 15.52 -7.99 -5.95
N MET A 127 16.38 -8.67 -6.71
CA MET A 127 15.97 -9.43 -7.90
C MET A 127 16.87 -10.65 -8.10
N GLU A 128 16.24 -11.82 -8.18
CA GLU A 128 16.91 -13.07 -8.51
C GLU A 128 16.56 -13.49 -9.94
N GLU A 129 17.46 -13.18 -10.86
CA GLU A 129 17.28 -13.51 -12.29
C GLU A 129 17.67 -14.97 -12.59
N THR A 130 17.03 -15.52 -13.62
CA THR A 130 17.42 -16.80 -14.21
C THR A 130 18.24 -16.57 -15.49
N GLY A 131 19.08 -17.52 -15.84
CA GLY A 131 19.92 -17.44 -17.05
C GLY A 131 19.17 -17.33 -18.38
N ILE A 132 17.85 -17.46 -18.38
CA ILE A 132 16.96 -17.37 -19.55
C ILE A 132 16.14 -16.09 -19.60
N GLY A 133 16.47 -15.09 -18.77
CA GLY A 133 15.75 -13.83 -18.71
C GLY A 133 14.44 -13.86 -17.92
N GLY A 134 14.20 -14.92 -17.14
CA GLY A 134 13.13 -15.02 -16.15
C GLY A 134 13.59 -14.51 -14.78
N MET A 135 12.67 -14.46 -13.81
CA MET A 135 12.93 -14.07 -12.42
C MET A 135 12.36 -15.14 -11.49
N LYS A 136 13.19 -15.64 -10.55
CA LYS A 136 12.69 -16.53 -9.49
C LYS A 136 11.95 -15.73 -8.43
N SER A 137 12.53 -14.59 -8.05
CA SER A 137 11.89 -13.63 -7.14
C SER A 137 12.32 -12.21 -7.50
N VAL A 138 11.42 -11.25 -7.24
CA VAL A 138 11.71 -9.82 -7.29
C VAL A 138 10.93 -9.09 -6.23
N ASN A 139 11.63 -8.22 -5.51
CA ASN A 139 11.07 -7.30 -4.50
C ASN A 139 11.29 -5.87 -5.00
N PHE A 140 10.24 -5.09 -5.07
CA PHE A 140 10.32 -3.70 -5.50
C PHE A 140 9.34 -2.82 -4.74
N MET A 141 9.72 -1.57 -4.59
CA MET A 141 8.90 -0.54 -3.97
C MET A 141 8.21 0.30 -5.05
N VAL A 142 6.94 0.58 -4.84
CA VAL A 142 6.16 1.53 -5.64
C VAL A 142 5.82 2.74 -4.77
N THR A 143 6.38 3.88 -5.13
CA THR A 143 6.22 5.14 -4.41
C THR A 143 5.29 6.06 -5.17
N GLY A 144 4.16 6.42 -4.57
CA GLY A 144 3.19 7.33 -5.18
C GLY A 144 1.91 7.45 -4.39
N GLN A 145 1.20 8.55 -4.58
CA GLN A 145 -0.04 8.81 -3.87
C GLN A 145 -1.11 7.77 -4.22
N GLY A 146 -1.65 7.11 -3.18
CA GLY A 146 -2.69 6.10 -3.33
C GLY A 146 -2.20 4.79 -3.96
N ALA A 147 -0.88 4.51 -3.99
CA ALA A 147 -0.36 3.30 -4.58
C ALA A 147 -0.90 2.04 -3.88
N TYR A 148 -0.93 2.03 -2.54
CA TYR A 148 -1.46 0.91 -1.79
C TYR A 148 -2.97 0.73 -2.00
N SER A 149 -3.74 1.81 -2.07
CA SER A 149 -5.20 1.74 -2.26
C SER A 149 -5.61 0.98 -3.51
N VAL A 150 -4.77 0.99 -4.54
CA VAL A 150 -5.00 0.29 -5.83
C VAL A 150 -4.37 -1.10 -5.82
N LEU A 151 -3.09 -1.20 -5.43
CA LEU A 151 -2.34 -2.45 -5.55
C LEU A 151 -2.67 -3.49 -4.48
N LYS A 152 -3.25 -3.11 -3.34
CA LYS A 152 -3.61 -4.03 -2.25
C LYS A 152 -4.50 -5.21 -2.69
N TYR A 153 -5.25 -5.06 -3.77
CA TYR A 153 -6.13 -6.11 -4.31
C TYR A 153 -5.42 -7.09 -5.24
N GLU A 154 -4.17 -6.82 -5.59
CA GLU A 154 -3.37 -7.64 -6.49
C GLU A 154 -2.67 -8.82 -5.78
N SER A 155 -2.68 -8.84 -4.43
CA SER A 155 -2.13 -9.96 -3.66
C SER A 155 -2.85 -11.26 -4.00
N GLY A 156 -2.07 -12.27 -4.38
CA GLY A 156 -2.61 -13.59 -4.67
C GLY A 156 -1.76 -14.40 -5.64
N VAL A 157 -2.37 -15.44 -6.20
CA VAL A 157 -1.72 -16.31 -7.19
C VAL A 157 -2.20 -15.96 -8.59
N HIS A 158 -1.27 -15.53 -9.42
CA HIS A 158 -1.49 -15.31 -10.84
C HIS A 158 -1.20 -16.60 -11.61
N ARG A 159 -2.06 -16.96 -12.53
CA ARG A 159 -1.96 -18.19 -13.32
C ARG A 159 -2.01 -17.89 -14.79
N VAL A 160 -1.08 -18.45 -15.56
CA VAL A 160 -1.07 -18.43 -17.02
C VAL A 160 -1.20 -19.83 -17.58
N GLN A 161 -1.98 -19.96 -18.65
CA GLN A 161 -2.11 -21.19 -19.45
C GLN A 161 -1.74 -20.85 -20.88
N ARG A 162 -0.55 -21.28 -21.28
CA ARG A 162 -0.03 -21.08 -22.63
C ARG A 162 0.96 -22.20 -22.99
N VAL A 163 1.33 -22.28 -24.26
CA VAL A 163 2.46 -23.09 -24.69
C VAL A 163 3.71 -22.38 -24.21
N PRO A 164 4.54 -22.98 -23.33
CA PRO A 164 5.76 -22.35 -22.83
C PRO A 164 6.74 -22.07 -23.95
N ALA A 165 7.50 -20.99 -23.84
CA ALA A 165 8.62 -20.70 -24.76
C ALA A 165 9.73 -21.77 -24.68
N THR A 166 9.76 -22.53 -23.58
CA THR A 166 10.71 -23.62 -23.31
C THR A 166 10.22 -24.99 -23.78
N GLU A 167 8.97 -25.09 -24.30
CA GLU A 167 8.37 -26.35 -24.73
C GLU A 167 8.49 -26.56 -26.25
N SER A 168 9.08 -27.67 -26.66
CA SER A 168 9.22 -28.01 -28.07
C SER A 168 8.02 -28.79 -28.64
N GLY A 169 7.20 -29.39 -27.79
CA GLY A 169 6.07 -30.26 -28.16
C GLY A 169 4.73 -29.57 -28.39
N GLY A 170 4.65 -28.23 -28.26
CA GLY A 170 3.44 -27.44 -28.46
C GLY A 170 2.32 -27.70 -27.45
N ARG A 171 2.64 -28.27 -26.29
CA ARG A 171 1.65 -28.57 -25.23
C ARG A 171 1.38 -27.34 -24.38
N ILE A 172 0.11 -27.12 -24.03
CA ILE A 172 -0.29 -26.09 -23.09
C ILE A 172 0.08 -26.51 -21.67
N HIS A 173 0.85 -25.69 -20.98
CA HIS A 173 1.18 -25.86 -19.57
C HIS A 173 0.55 -24.77 -18.73
N THR A 174 0.39 -25.04 -17.45
CA THR A 174 -0.05 -24.06 -16.46
C THR A 174 1.17 -23.62 -15.64
N SER A 175 1.43 -22.33 -15.61
CA SER A 175 2.47 -21.74 -14.77
C SER A 175 1.83 -20.75 -13.80
N THR A 176 2.40 -20.63 -12.60
CA THR A 176 1.87 -19.78 -11.54
C THR A 176 2.95 -18.87 -10.99
N VAL A 177 2.51 -17.71 -10.54
CA VAL A 177 3.32 -16.70 -9.86
C VAL A 177 2.55 -16.23 -8.65
N THR A 178 3.22 -16.09 -7.52
CA THR A 178 2.63 -15.50 -6.31
C THR A 178 3.04 -14.04 -6.23
N VAL A 179 2.08 -13.18 -5.96
CA VAL A 179 2.28 -11.74 -5.73
C VAL A 179 1.84 -11.43 -4.31
N ALA A 180 2.73 -10.83 -3.52
CA ALA A 180 2.41 -10.28 -2.22
C ALA A 180 2.54 -8.75 -2.29
N VAL A 181 1.55 -8.05 -1.75
CA VAL A 181 1.49 -6.59 -1.72
C VAL A 181 1.38 -6.15 -0.28
N MET A 182 2.35 -5.41 0.19
CA MET A 182 2.44 -4.96 1.59
C MET A 182 2.59 -3.44 1.65
N PRO A 183 1.94 -2.76 2.60
CA PRO A 183 2.19 -1.35 2.81
C PRO A 183 3.61 -1.16 3.35
N GLU A 184 4.25 -0.04 2.97
CA GLU A 184 5.52 0.34 3.58
C GLU A 184 5.35 0.48 5.10
N ALA A 185 6.20 -0.22 5.87
CA ALA A 185 6.22 -0.13 7.31
C ALA A 185 6.76 1.24 7.73
N GLU A 186 6.06 1.92 8.64
CA GLU A 186 6.60 3.10 9.31
C GLU A 186 7.66 2.63 10.30
N GLU A 187 8.73 3.44 10.49
CA GLU A 187 9.65 3.23 11.61
C GLU A 187 8.86 3.22 12.91
N VAL A 188 8.64 2.04 13.46
CA VAL A 188 8.09 1.89 14.79
C VAL A 188 9.24 2.21 15.73
N ASP A 189 9.10 3.22 16.59
CA ASP A 189 10.03 3.46 17.71
C ASP A 189 9.87 2.28 18.68
N ILE A 190 10.59 1.20 18.43
CA ILE A 190 10.66 0.08 19.36
C ILE A 190 11.62 0.53 20.48
N GLU A 191 11.06 0.89 21.60
CA GLU A 191 11.82 1.15 22.81
C GLU A 191 12.19 -0.21 23.45
N ILE A 192 13.36 -0.75 23.07
CA ILE A 192 13.86 -1.99 23.67
C ILE A 192 14.35 -1.65 25.07
N ASN A 193 13.66 -2.13 26.07
CA ASN A 193 14.00 -1.92 27.46
C ASN A 193 15.16 -2.87 27.82
N GLU A 194 16.26 -2.36 28.38
CA GLU A 194 17.41 -3.19 28.78
C GLU A 194 17.02 -4.33 29.73
N LYS A 195 15.91 -4.19 30.45
CA LYS A 195 15.37 -5.21 31.36
C LYS A 195 14.74 -6.41 30.63
N ASP A 196 14.36 -6.20 29.36
CA ASP A 196 13.73 -7.23 28.55
C ASP A 196 14.77 -8.02 27.72
N ILE A 197 16.07 -7.59 27.81
CA ILE A 197 17.19 -8.25 27.14
C ILE A 197 17.87 -9.21 28.14
N ARG A 198 17.87 -10.49 27.82
CA ARG A 198 18.69 -11.49 28.52
C ARG A 198 19.92 -11.79 27.66
N ILE A 199 21.10 -11.53 28.23
CA ILE A 199 22.39 -11.84 27.59
C ILE A 199 22.90 -13.17 28.15
N ASP A 200 22.87 -14.22 27.35
CA ASP A 200 23.46 -15.51 27.68
C ASP A 200 24.85 -15.64 27.02
N VAL A 201 25.91 -15.72 27.82
CA VAL A 201 27.27 -15.88 27.33
C VAL A 201 27.61 -17.36 27.28
N MET A 202 27.89 -17.88 26.09
CA MET A 202 28.32 -19.25 25.87
C MET A 202 29.77 -19.31 25.36
N ARG A 203 30.50 -20.39 25.71
CA ARG A 203 31.81 -20.64 25.12
C ARG A 203 31.63 -21.17 23.71
N ALA A 204 32.40 -20.60 22.76
CA ALA A 204 32.47 -21.16 21.41
C ALA A 204 32.94 -22.61 21.45
N SER A 205 32.21 -23.52 20.86
CA SER A 205 32.47 -24.97 20.86
C SER A 205 33.45 -25.42 19.78
N GLY A 206 34.17 -24.50 19.10
CA GLY A 206 35.12 -24.80 18.05
C GLY A 206 36.55 -24.99 18.55
N ASN A 207 37.34 -25.87 17.90
CA ASN A 207 38.78 -26.03 18.13
C ASN A 207 39.52 -24.74 17.76
N GLY A 208 40.04 -24.01 18.78
CA GLY A 208 40.84 -22.81 18.55
C GLY A 208 40.24 -21.51 19.08
N GLY A 209 39.06 -21.54 19.74
CA GLY A 209 38.49 -20.35 20.41
C GLY A 209 38.01 -19.24 19.48
N GLN A 210 37.96 -19.49 18.18
CA GLN A 210 37.45 -18.58 17.17
C GLN A 210 35.99 -18.96 16.91
N SER A 211 35.04 -18.09 17.26
CA SER A 211 33.65 -18.26 16.86
C SER A 211 33.55 -17.92 15.37
N ASP A 212 33.11 -18.87 14.58
CA ASP A 212 32.73 -18.62 13.18
C ASP A 212 31.20 -18.36 13.16
N PRO A 213 30.76 -17.11 13.02
CA PRO A 213 29.33 -16.80 13.07
C PRO A 213 28.55 -17.26 11.84
N LEU A 214 29.23 -17.79 10.82
CA LEU A 214 28.64 -18.09 9.52
C LEU A 214 28.43 -19.57 9.21
N SER A 215 28.90 -20.50 10.05
CA SER A 215 28.90 -21.91 9.68
C SER A 215 27.68 -22.74 10.08
N HIS A 216 26.76 -22.21 10.89
CA HIS A 216 25.53 -22.92 11.23
C HIS A 216 24.34 -21.95 11.17
N GLY A 217 23.50 -22.18 10.16
CA GLY A 217 22.26 -21.43 9.93
C GLY A 217 21.12 -21.75 10.91
N ASP A 218 21.44 -22.10 12.14
CA ASP A 218 20.46 -22.25 13.22
C ASP A 218 20.37 -20.93 13.98
N ARG A 219 19.39 -20.15 13.59
CA ARG A 219 18.91 -19.03 14.38
C ARG A 219 18.11 -19.60 15.54
N ASP A 220 18.74 -19.79 16.68
CA ASP A 220 18.03 -20.06 17.90
C ASP A 220 17.25 -18.82 18.35
N LEU A 221 16.12 -18.58 17.70
CA LEU A 221 15.04 -17.76 18.24
C LEU A 221 14.40 -18.59 19.35
N PHE A 222 14.74 -18.30 20.59
CA PHE A 222 14.04 -18.87 21.71
C PHE A 222 12.58 -18.42 21.69
N PRO A 223 11.62 -19.28 22.07
CA PRO A 223 10.18 -18.96 22.04
C PRO A 223 9.78 -17.74 22.89
N ASP A 224 10.71 -17.17 23.65
CA ASP A 224 10.50 -16.03 24.52
C ASP A 224 11.08 -14.70 23.94
N GLY A 225 11.49 -14.65 22.68
CA GLY A 225 11.98 -13.43 22.03
C GLY A 225 13.34 -12.92 22.53
N LYS A 226 14.22 -13.80 23.04
CA LYS A 226 15.53 -13.42 23.60
C LYS A 226 16.67 -13.67 22.59
N ILE A 227 17.61 -12.72 22.47
CA ILE A 227 18.71 -12.72 21.49
C ILE A 227 20.03 -13.10 22.20
N SER A 228 20.90 -13.92 21.58
CA SER A 228 22.18 -14.34 22.15
C SER A 228 23.29 -13.26 21.98
N ALA A 229 24.24 -13.22 22.92
CA ALA A 229 25.27 -12.17 23.02
C ALA A 229 26.30 -12.16 21.86
N ALA A 230 26.31 -13.15 20.98
CA ALA A 230 27.24 -13.19 19.84
C ALA A 230 26.90 -12.17 18.73
N GLU A 231 25.71 -11.58 18.75
CA GLU A 231 25.19 -10.69 17.69
C GLU A 231 25.21 -9.18 18.03
N GLN A 232 25.85 -8.77 19.13
CA GLN A 232 25.82 -7.35 19.58
C GLN A 232 26.50 -6.33 18.65
N GLY A 233 27.18 -6.74 17.58
CA GLY A 233 27.86 -5.81 16.67
C GLY A 233 27.08 -5.41 15.41
N GLU A 234 26.29 -6.32 14.86
CA GLU A 234 25.64 -6.12 13.55
C GLU A 234 24.14 -6.48 13.52
N GLY A 235 23.64 -7.22 14.50
CA GLY A 235 22.29 -7.78 14.52
C GLY A 235 21.15 -6.80 14.88
N PHE A 236 21.46 -5.65 15.47
CA PHE A 236 20.43 -4.70 15.94
C PHE A 236 19.57 -4.08 14.84
N ARG A 237 20.07 -4.04 13.59
CA ARG A 237 19.27 -3.60 12.44
C ARG A 237 18.42 -4.70 11.84
N ALA A 238 18.89 -5.95 11.89
CA ALA A 238 18.18 -7.07 11.30
C ALA A 238 17.01 -7.60 12.14
N ALA A 239 17.06 -7.45 13.47
CA ALA A 239 16.01 -7.91 14.37
C ALA A 239 14.75 -7.02 14.35
N ALA A 240 14.89 -5.74 14.00
CA ALA A 240 13.75 -4.83 13.87
C ALA A 240 12.88 -5.14 12.63
N ASP A 241 13.48 -5.71 11.58
CA ASP A 241 12.78 -6.10 10.34
C ASP A 241 12.02 -7.44 10.43
N GLN A 242 12.22 -8.22 11.50
CA GLN A 242 11.65 -9.58 11.62
C GLN A 242 10.53 -9.72 12.65
N THR A 243 10.11 -8.64 13.33
CA THR A 243 9.11 -8.70 14.40
C THR A 243 7.77 -8.08 13.99
N LEU A 244 7.42 -8.15 12.71
CA LEU A 244 6.07 -7.86 12.22
C LEU A 244 5.44 -9.10 11.61
#